data_f20c9da6476e88eeb64848187f149880
#
_entry.id   f20c9da6476e88eeb64848187f149880
#
_cell.length_a   1.000
_cell.length_b   1.000
_cell.length_c   1.000
_cell.angle_alpha   90.00
_cell.angle_beta   90.00
_cell.angle_gamma   90.00
#
_symmetry.space_group_name_H-M   'P 1'
#
loop_
_entity.id
_entity.type
_entity.pdbx_description
1 polymer ?
#
loop_
_entity_poly.entity_id
_entity_poly.type
_entity_poly.pdbx_seq_one_letter_code
_entity_poly.pdbx_strand_id
1 'polypeptide(L)'
;IDKELRKKPQERADAIFLVIDTDTLIKNKAQYAIYQEAKEKYKKQGVIFIESHPCIEIWFLYHLLNKFARTNFETYEALRPAIESVLPKYEKTARYYQKNSAFRDSILKNQANREKAIDFSIKACKYEPIEDEITNYTEVFKAIHFFRLLQKFAEIRLLLAEKLRSNVAIQPSIDSHKTLSVMQNENIICTLKYTGTKLKCIFTDGQTFDIDDTKPLDMTNSII
;
A
#
# COMPACT_ATOMS: atom_id res chain seq x y z
N ILE A 1 -14.43 11.36 5.07
CA ILE A 1 -13.42 11.31 6.14
C ILE A 1 -14.00 11.84 7.45
N ASP A 2 -14.43 13.11 7.52
CA ASP A 2 -14.88 13.74 8.78
C ASP A 2 -15.98 12.94 9.48
N LYS A 3 -16.96 12.39 8.75
CA LYS A 3 -18.02 11.54 9.32
C LYS A 3 -17.44 10.31 10.04
N GLU A 4 -16.41 9.69 9.49
CA GLU A 4 -15.78 8.52 10.08
C GLU A 4 -14.92 8.89 11.29
N LEU A 5 -14.17 10.00 11.19
CA LEU A 5 -13.31 10.46 12.27
C LEU A 5 -14.09 10.97 13.51
N ARG A 6 -15.37 11.37 13.35
CA ARG A 6 -16.25 11.80 14.47
C ARG A 6 -16.89 10.64 15.23
N LYS A 7 -16.82 9.41 14.73
CA LYS A 7 -17.33 8.24 15.45
C LYS A 7 -16.51 7.98 16.71
N LYS A 8 -17.11 7.27 17.67
CA LYS A 8 -16.38 6.78 18.84
C LYS A 8 -15.27 5.82 18.41
N PRO A 9 -14.15 5.70 19.12
CA PRO A 9 -13.05 4.83 18.75
C PRO A 9 -13.48 3.39 18.41
N GLN A 10 -14.41 2.83 19.18
CA GLN A 10 -14.91 1.46 18.99
C GLN A 10 -15.80 1.27 17.74
N GLU A 11 -16.34 2.38 17.22
CA GLU A 11 -17.24 2.39 16.05
C GLU A 11 -16.51 2.86 14.78
N ARG A 12 -15.26 3.30 14.93
CA ARG A 12 -14.44 3.81 13.84
C ARG A 12 -13.82 2.66 13.06
N ALA A 13 -13.66 2.83 11.75
CA ALA A 13 -12.88 1.91 10.96
C ALA A 13 -11.41 1.85 11.45
N ASP A 14 -10.82 0.65 11.43
CA ASP A 14 -9.42 0.44 11.85
C ASP A 14 -8.43 1.21 10.98
N ALA A 15 -8.76 1.44 9.72
CA ALA A 15 -7.98 2.27 8.80
C ALA A 15 -8.89 3.01 7.82
N ILE A 16 -8.48 4.22 7.43
CA ILE A 16 -9.15 5.03 6.42
C ILE A 16 -8.17 5.26 5.29
N PHE A 17 -8.51 4.78 4.10
CA PHE A 17 -7.76 5.03 2.87
C PHE A 17 -8.49 6.05 2.01
N LEU A 18 -7.74 7.00 1.48
CA LEU A 18 -8.22 7.93 0.45
C LEU A 18 -7.43 7.69 -0.83
N VAL A 19 -8.10 7.15 -1.85
CA VAL A 19 -7.50 6.87 -3.16
C VAL A 19 -7.83 8.01 -4.11
N ILE A 20 -6.82 8.61 -4.73
CA ILE A 20 -6.96 9.83 -5.53
C ILE A 20 -6.12 9.75 -6.80
N ASP A 21 -6.75 10.07 -7.93
CA ASP A 21 -6.09 10.41 -9.17
C ASP A 21 -5.73 11.90 -9.15
N THR A 22 -4.47 12.25 -9.45
CA THR A 22 -3.97 13.62 -9.24
C THR A 22 -3.92 14.49 -10.48
N ASP A 23 -4.23 13.96 -11.67
CA ASP A 23 -4.14 14.66 -12.95
C ASP A 23 -4.99 15.95 -13.02
N THR A 24 -6.20 15.91 -12.47
CA THR A 24 -7.10 17.06 -12.42
C THR A 24 -6.73 18.06 -11.32
N LEU A 25 -6.20 17.58 -10.20
CA LEU A 25 -5.79 18.41 -9.08
C LEU A 25 -4.57 19.28 -9.42
N ILE A 26 -3.56 18.68 -10.04
CA ILE A 26 -2.30 19.36 -10.35
C ILE A 26 -2.50 20.51 -11.37
N LYS A 27 -3.46 20.36 -12.27
CA LYS A 27 -3.80 21.39 -13.26
C LYS A 27 -4.39 22.68 -12.64
N ASN A 28 -5.00 22.59 -11.48
CA ASN A 28 -5.57 23.74 -10.77
C ASN A 28 -4.78 24.02 -9.48
N LYS A 29 -3.84 24.96 -9.55
CA LYS A 29 -2.96 25.32 -8.44
C LYS A 29 -3.71 25.64 -7.14
N ALA A 30 -4.86 26.34 -7.23
CA ALA A 30 -5.66 26.68 -6.06
C ALA A 30 -6.29 25.44 -5.41
N GLN A 31 -6.89 24.57 -6.21
CA GLN A 31 -7.44 23.31 -5.72
C GLN A 31 -6.34 22.38 -5.17
N TYR A 32 -5.19 22.35 -5.81
CA TYR A 32 -4.05 21.56 -5.36
C TYR A 32 -3.54 22.03 -3.98
N ALA A 33 -3.45 23.36 -3.75
CA ALA A 33 -3.08 23.90 -2.44
C ALA A 33 -4.08 23.50 -1.35
N ILE A 34 -5.38 23.64 -1.59
CA ILE A 34 -6.45 23.19 -0.66
C ILE A 34 -6.33 21.69 -0.37
N TYR A 35 -6.07 20.91 -1.42
CA TYR A 35 -5.86 19.47 -1.27
C TYR A 35 -4.65 19.14 -0.38
N GLN A 36 -3.51 19.81 -0.57
CA GLN A 36 -2.31 19.58 0.24
C GLN A 36 -2.54 19.92 1.72
N GLU A 37 -3.21 21.03 2.02
CA GLU A 37 -3.58 21.40 3.39
C GLU A 37 -4.49 20.32 4.03
N ALA A 38 -5.52 19.86 3.29
CA ALA A 38 -6.40 18.80 3.75
C ALA A 38 -5.64 17.48 3.97
N LYS A 39 -4.74 17.13 3.06
CA LYS A 39 -3.89 15.95 3.15
C LYS A 39 -3.04 15.96 4.43
N GLU A 40 -2.34 17.06 4.70
CA GLU A 40 -1.53 17.19 5.91
C GLU A 40 -2.37 17.13 7.19
N LYS A 41 -3.55 17.76 7.20
CA LYS A 41 -4.50 17.70 8.32
C LYS A 41 -4.94 16.25 8.61
N TYR A 42 -5.37 15.52 7.58
CA TYR A 42 -5.93 14.18 7.75
C TYR A 42 -4.88 13.09 7.94
N LYS A 43 -3.69 13.25 7.38
CA LYS A 43 -2.55 12.37 7.70
C LYS A 43 -2.23 12.35 9.20
N LYS A 44 -2.27 13.50 9.87
CA LYS A 44 -2.09 13.60 11.32
C LYS A 44 -3.18 12.89 12.12
N GLN A 45 -4.31 12.57 11.49
CA GLN A 45 -5.43 11.83 12.08
C GLN A 45 -5.45 10.36 11.66
N GLY A 46 -4.36 9.85 11.05
CA GLY A 46 -4.21 8.44 10.66
C GLY A 46 -4.82 8.08 9.32
N VAL A 47 -5.26 9.05 8.50
CA VAL A 47 -5.74 8.76 7.15
C VAL A 47 -4.57 8.46 6.22
N ILE A 48 -4.64 7.34 5.52
CA ILE A 48 -3.64 6.90 4.55
C ILE A 48 -4.05 7.37 3.17
N PHE A 49 -3.26 8.26 2.59
CA PHE A 49 -3.45 8.74 1.22
C PHE A 49 -2.75 7.81 0.25
N ILE A 50 -3.46 7.45 -0.82
CA ILE A 50 -2.97 6.63 -1.93
C ILE A 50 -3.17 7.45 -3.20
N GLU A 51 -2.12 8.10 -3.63
CA GLU A 51 -2.13 8.93 -4.82
C GLU A 51 -1.63 8.16 -6.04
N SER A 52 -2.17 8.50 -7.20
CA SER A 52 -1.65 8.07 -8.50
C SER A 52 -1.61 9.24 -9.46
N HIS A 53 -0.49 9.41 -10.17
CA HIS A 53 -0.33 10.41 -11.22
C HIS A 53 0.03 9.75 -12.56
N PRO A 54 -0.73 10.02 -13.60
CA PRO A 54 -1.95 10.83 -13.64
C PRO A 54 -3.13 10.17 -12.93
N CYS A 55 -3.25 8.84 -12.99
CA CYS A 55 -4.36 8.08 -12.47
C CYS A 55 -3.95 6.64 -12.11
N ILE A 56 -4.87 5.89 -11.49
CA ILE A 56 -4.63 4.53 -11.00
C ILE A 56 -4.20 3.54 -12.09
N GLU A 57 -4.47 3.81 -13.35
CA GLU A 57 -4.06 2.97 -14.47
C GLU A 57 -2.53 2.82 -14.59
N ILE A 58 -1.73 3.72 -14.01
CA ILE A 58 -0.27 3.52 -13.85
C ILE A 58 0.04 2.23 -13.08
N TRP A 59 -0.78 1.92 -12.06
CA TRP A 59 -0.67 0.66 -11.34
C TRP A 59 -0.88 -0.54 -12.25
N PHE A 60 -1.87 -0.51 -13.15
CA PHE A 60 -2.10 -1.59 -14.11
C PHE A 60 -0.94 -1.72 -15.10
N LEU A 61 -0.43 -0.59 -15.58
CA LEU A 61 0.72 -0.58 -16.49
C LEU A 61 1.94 -1.25 -15.83
N TYR A 62 2.25 -0.94 -14.57
CA TYR A 62 3.38 -1.53 -13.85
C TYR A 62 3.30 -3.04 -13.66
N HIS A 63 2.10 -3.64 -13.62
CA HIS A 63 1.95 -5.10 -13.63
C HIS A 63 2.46 -5.73 -14.94
N LEU A 64 2.34 -5.04 -16.05
CA LEU A 64 2.48 -5.58 -17.38
C LEU A 64 3.78 -5.18 -18.08
N LEU A 65 4.47 -4.15 -17.59
CA LEU A 65 5.78 -3.78 -18.09
C LEU A 65 6.82 -4.87 -17.79
N ASN A 66 7.70 -5.15 -18.77
CA ASN A 66 8.80 -6.09 -18.58
C ASN A 66 9.95 -5.52 -17.73
N LYS A 67 10.18 -4.21 -17.83
CA LYS A 67 11.19 -3.48 -17.07
C LYS A 67 10.66 -2.13 -16.61
N PHE A 68 11.19 -1.62 -15.50
CA PHE A 68 10.87 -0.27 -15.05
C PHE A 68 11.31 0.75 -16.09
N ALA A 69 10.43 1.68 -16.40
CA ALA A 69 10.71 2.86 -17.19
C ALA A 69 10.02 4.06 -16.56
N ARG A 70 10.73 5.19 -16.50
CA ARG A 70 10.10 6.47 -16.14
C ARG A 70 9.15 6.87 -17.25
N THR A 71 7.97 7.30 -16.88
CA THR A 71 6.97 7.83 -17.79
C THR A 71 6.50 9.19 -17.27
N ASN A 72 6.01 10.03 -18.15
CA ASN A 72 5.57 11.39 -17.85
C ASN A 72 4.23 11.72 -18.53
N PHE A 73 3.30 10.79 -18.51
CA PHE A 73 1.95 11.04 -18.98
C PHE A 73 1.27 12.09 -18.09
N GLU A 74 0.80 13.18 -18.66
CA GLU A 74 0.16 14.26 -17.90
C GLU A 74 -1.31 13.96 -17.56
N THR A 75 -1.95 13.12 -18.38
CA THR A 75 -3.38 12.81 -18.26
C THR A 75 -3.66 11.35 -18.55
N TYR A 76 -4.87 10.90 -18.20
CA TYR A 76 -5.35 9.58 -18.61
C TYR A 76 -5.36 9.41 -20.14
N GLU A 77 -5.76 10.43 -20.89
CA GLU A 77 -5.80 10.39 -22.37
C GLU A 77 -4.40 10.14 -22.96
N ALA A 78 -3.37 10.75 -22.38
CA ALA A 78 -1.98 10.52 -22.80
C ALA A 78 -1.49 9.12 -22.42
N LEU A 79 -1.93 8.57 -21.28
CA LEU A 79 -1.60 7.23 -20.80
C LEU A 79 -2.34 6.12 -21.55
N ARG A 80 -3.56 6.39 -22.01
CA ARG A 80 -4.47 5.40 -22.58
C ARG A 80 -3.87 4.53 -23.67
N PRO A 81 -3.13 5.04 -24.69
CA PRO A 81 -2.50 4.18 -25.70
C PRO A 81 -1.53 3.15 -25.11
N ALA A 82 -0.79 3.53 -24.05
CA ALA A 82 0.11 2.60 -23.37
C ALA A 82 -0.66 1.51 -22.61
N ILE A 83 -1.79 1.84 -21.99
CA ILE A 83 -2.66 0.85 -21.35
C ILE A 83 -3.29 -0.08 -22.39
N GLU A 84 -3.82 0.45 -23.48
CA GLU A 84 -4.46 -0.36 -24.53
C GLU A 84 -3.47 -1.29 -25.26
N SER A 85 -2.18 -0.93 -25.30
CA SER A 85 -1.14 -1.80 -25.86
C SER A 85 -0.91 -3.08 -25.05
N VAL A 86 -1.14 -3.03 -23.74
CA VAL A 86 -0.94 -4.16 -22.80
C VAL A 86 -2.25 -4.79 -22.31
N LEU A 87 -3.34 -4.04 -22.36
CA LEU A 87 -4.71 -4.46 -22.05
C LEU A 87 -5.64 -4.09 -23.20
N PRO A 88 -5.66 -4.86 -24.30
CA PRO A 88 -6.47 -4.53 -25.48
C PRO A 88 -7.94 -4.34 -25.13
N LYS A 89 -8.56 -3.30 -25.70
CA LYS A 89 -9.97 -2.91 -25.44
C LYS A 89 -10.21 -2.54 -23.95
N TYR A 90 -9.21 -1.95 -23.30
CA TYR A 90 -9.38 -1.47 -21.94
C TYR A 90 -10.52 -0.44 -21.85
N GLU A 91 -11.39 -0.66 -20.87
CA GLU A 91 -12.49 0.26 -20.55
C GLU A 91 -12.51 0.54 -19.05
N LYS A 92 -12.66 1.80 -18.67
CA LYS A 92 -12.81 2.24 -17.28
C LYS A 92 -14.23 2.00 -16.78
N THR A 93 -14.71 0.73 -16.84
CA THR A 93 -16.06 0.34 -16.46
C THR A 93 -16.09 -0.85 -15.50
N ALA A 94 -17.07 -0.88 -14.61
CA ALA A 94 -17.28 -2.01 -13.70
C ALA A 94 -17.44 -3.34 -14.47
N ARG A 95 -18.12 -3.29 -15.63
CA ARG A 95 -18.29 -4.46 -16.50
C ARG A 95 -16.96 -5.00 -17.01
N TYR A 96 -16.03 -4.12 -17.43
CA TYR A 96 -14.69 -4.53 -17.88
C TYR A 96 -13.94 -5.24 -16.75
N TYR A 97 -13.84 -4.63 -15.59
CA TYR A 97 -13.12 -5.19 -14.44
C TYR A 97 -13.67 -6.54 -13.97
N GLN A 98 -14.99 -6.75 -14.04
CA GLN A 98 -15.64 -7.99 -13.64
C GLN A 98 -15.51 -9.11 -14.67
N LYS A 99 -15.57 -8.79 -15.96
CA LYS A 99 -15.73 -9.78 -17.03
C LYS A 99 -14.46 -10.02 -17.84
N ASN A 100 -13.51 -9.10 -17.87
CA ASN A 100 -12.29 -9.27 -18.66
C ASN A 100 -11.34 -10.27 -17.98
N SER A 101 -11.15 -11.43 -18.59
CA SER A 101 -10.27 -12.47 -18.06
C SER A 101 -8.80 -12.06 -18.08
N ALA A 102 -8.33 -11.38 -19.12
CA ALA A 102 -6.95 -10.92 -19.23
C ALA A 102 -6.60 -9.94 -18.10
N PHE A 103 -7.49 -8.96 -17.81
CA PHE A 103 -7.33 -8.05 -16.68
C PHE A 103 -7.27 -8.82 -15.35
N ARG A 104 -8.26 -9.69 -15.11
CA ARG A 104 -8.34 -10.46 -13.87
C ARG A 104 -7.12 -11.34 -13.65
N ASP A 105 -6.70 -12.07 -14.68
CA ASP A 105 -5.62 -13.06 -14.56
C ASP A 105 -4.24 -12.38 -14.50
N SER A 106 -4.04 -11.24 -15.19
CA SER A 106 -2.76 -10.53 -15.19
C SER A 106 -2.58 -9.54 -14.03
N ILE A 107 -3.65 -8.89 -13.59
CA ILE A 107 -3.61 -7.82 -12.56
C ILE A 107 -4.04 -8.35 -11.19
N LEU A 108 -5.21 -9.02 -11.12
CA LEU A 108 -5.77 -9.37 -9.81
C LEU A 108 -5.18 -10.66 -9.23
N LYS A 109 -4.93 -11.68 -10.07
CA LYS A 109 -4.52 -13.01 -9.62
C LYS A 109 -3.02 -13.27 -9.73
N ASN A 110 -2.30 -12.58 -10.62
CA ASN A 110 -0.90 -12.83 -10.86
C ASN A 110 -0.02 -12.20 -9.77
N GLN A 111 0.45 -13.02 -8.84
CA GLN A 111 1.30 -12.58 -7.73
C GLN A 111 2.63 -12.00 -8.24
N ALA A 112 3.30 -12.65 -9.19
CA ALA A 112 4.57 -12.17 -9.73
C ALA A 112 4.44 -10.78 -10.37
N ASN A 113 3.36 -10.53 -11.12
CA ASN A 113 3.08 -9.21 -11.68
C ASN A 113 2.80 -8.18 -10.57
N ARG A 114 2.12 -8.59 -9.50
CA ARG A 114 1.84 -7.71 -8.34
C ARG A 114 3.13 -7.29 -7.63
N GLU A 115 4.05 -8.24 -7.36
CA GLU A 115 5.34 -7.92 -6.73
C GLU A 115 6.17 -6.98 -7.61
N LYS A 116 6.17 -7.21 -8.93
CA LYS A 116 6.81 -6.31 -9.90
C LYS A 116 6.20 -4.92 -9.87
N ALA A 117 4.87 -4.81 -9.82
CA ALA A 117 4.18 -3.51 -9.75
C ALA A 117 4.48 -2.77 -8.44
N ILE A 118 4.59 -3.48 -7.31
CA ILE A 118 5.03 -2.91 -6.02
C ILE A 118 6.45 -2.34 -6.16
N ASP A 119 7.40 -3.11 -6.67
CA ASP A 119 8.78 -2.67 -6.86
C ASP A 119 8.88 -1.43 -7.78
N PHE A 120 8.16 -1.43 -8.90
CA PHE A 120 8.13 -0.30 -9.83
C PHE A 120 7.49 0.95 -9.20
N SER A 121 6.40 0.77 -8.45
CA SER A 121 5.75 1.88 -7.75
C SER A 121 6.67 2.50 -6.69
N ILE A 122 7.37 1.69 -5.90
CA ILE A 122 8.34 2.18 -4.91
C ILE A 122 9.48 2.91 -5.59
N LYS A 123 9.99 2.40 -6.71
CA LYS A 123 11.02 3.08 -7.51
C LYS A 123 10.51 4.43 -8.01
N ALA A 124 9.32 4.47 -8.61
CA ALA A 124 8.73 5.70 -9.12
C ALA A 124 8.55 6.76 -8.04
N CYS A 125 8.07 6.38 -6.85
CA CYS A 125 7.89 7.30 -5.72
C CYS A 125 9.19 7.82 -5.09
N LYS A 126 10.34 7.20 -5.37
CA LYS A 126 11.65 7.64 -4.87
C LYS A 126 12.36 8.64 -5.77
N TYR A 127 11.91 8.77 -7.02
CA TYR A 127 12.52 9.75 -7.91
C TYR A 127 12.10 11.16 -7.49
N GLU A 128 13.09 11.98 -7.16
CA GLU A 128 12.87 13.42 -7.10
C GLU A 128 12.57 13.93 -8.52
N PRO A 129 11.54 14.78 -8.67
CA PRO A 129 11.29 15.40 -9.96
C PRO A 129 12.53 16.19 -10.39
N ILE A 130 13.05 15.89 -11.57
CA ILE A 130 13.96 16.79 -12.26
C ILE A 130 13.13 18.02 -12.61
N GLU A 131 13.69 19.22 -12.43
CA GLU A 131 13.00 20.51 -12.61
C GLU A 131 11.89 20.46 -13.68
N ASP A 132 10.64 20.72 -13.25
CA ASP A 132 9.41 20.75 -14.06
C ASP A 132 8.94 19.44 -14.71
N GLU A 133 9.60 18.30 -14.55
CA GLU A 133 9.08 17.01 -15.04
C GLU A 133 8.15 16.34 -14.03
N ILE A 134 6.87 16.23 -14.37
CA ILE A 134 5.92 15.41 -13.63
C ILE A 134 6.21 13.95 -13.95
N THR A 135 6.75 13.22 -12.97
CA THR A 135 6.98 11.78 -13.10
C THR A 135 5.72 11.02 -12.69
N ASN A 136 5.32 10.04 -13.48
CA ASN A 136 4.21 9.19 -13.13
C ASN A 136 4.56 8.28 -11.94
N TYR A 137 3.63 8.14 -11.02
CA TYR A 137 3.76 7.30 -9.84
C TYR A 137 2.40 6.75 -9.39
N THR A 138 2.44 5.74 -8.54
CA THR A 138 1.25 5.26 -7.82
C THR A 138 1.66 4.75 -6.44
N GLU A 139 0.83 5.03 -5.46
CA GLU A 139 1.03 4.64 -4.07
C GLU A 139 0.16 3.44 -3.65
N VAL A 140 -0.44 2.72 -4.60
CA VAL A 140 -1.32 1.56 -4.31
C VAL A 140 -0.59 0.49 -3.48
N PHE A 141 0.72 0.36 -3.61
CA PHE A 141 1.51 -0.54 -2.78
C PHE A 141 1.36 -0.29 -1.27
N LYS A 142 1.02 0.95 -0.84
CA LYS A 142 0.79 1.27 0.58
C LYS A 142 -0.37 0.47 1.18
N ALA A 143 -1.47 0.34 0.42
CA ALA A 143 -2.61 -0.49 0.86
C ALA A 143 -2.20 -1.96 0.97
N ILE A 144 -1.46 -2.48 -0.02
CA ILE A 144 -1.01 -3.87 -0.02
C ILE A 144 -0.10 -4.14 1.18
N HIS A 145 0.87 -3.26 1.43
CA HIS A 145 1.76 -3.37 2.59
C HIS A 145 0.98 -3.35 3.91
N PHE A 146 0.01 -2.46 4.03
CA PHE A 146 -0.83 -2.39 5.22
C PHE A 146 -1.58 -3.70 5.49
N PHE A 147 -2.25 -4.26 4.47
CA PHE A 147 -2.98 -5.53 4.63
C PHE A 147 -2.04 -6.71 4.92
N ARG A 148 -0.86 -6.74 4.32
CA ARG A 148 0.16 -7.75 4.62
C ARG A 148 0.69 -7.63 6.06
N LEU A 149 0.90 -6.41 6.55
CA LEU A 149 1.25 -6.19 7.97
C LEU A 149 0.18 -6.76 8.91
N LEU A 150 -1.10 -6.49 8.64
CA LEU A 150 -2.21 -7.01 9.44
C LEU A 150 -2.28 -8.54 9.39
N GLN A 151 -2.08 -9.12 8.21
CA GLN A 151 -2.03 -10.58 8.07
C GLN A 151 -0.88 -11.18 8.90
N LYS A 152 0.34 -10.63 8.79
CA LYS A 152 1.50 -11.10 9.57
C LYS A 152 1.33 -10.89 11.07
N PHE A 153 0.68 -9.81 11.48
CA PHE A 153 0.30 -9.63 12.88
C PHE A 153 -0.62 -10.73 13.38
N ALA A 154 -1.64 -11.11 12.60
CA ALA A 154 -2.55 -12.18 12.97
C ALA A 154 -1.81 -13.53 13.10
N GLU A 155 -0.90 -13.84 12.18
CA GLU A 155 -0.05 -15.04 12.23
C GLU A 155 0.87 -15.02 13.47
N ILE A 156 1.55 -13.93 13.75
CA ILE A 156 2.42 -13.78 14.94
C ILE A 156 1.61 -13.89 16.24
N ARG A 157 0.42 -13.29 16.28
CA ARG A 157 -0.48 -13.39 17.44
C ARG A 157 -0.82 -14.84 17.78
N LEU A 158 -1.13 -15.64 16.76
CA LEU A 158 -1.43 -17.07 16.96
C LEU A 158 -0.21 -17.81 17.50
N LEU A 159 0.99 -17.56 16.95
CA LEU A 159 2.25 -18.16 17.41
C LEU A 159 2.56 -17.83 18.87
N LEU A 160 2.44 -16.55 19.23
CA LEU A 160 2.70 -16.09 20.60
C LEU A 160 1.68 -16.65 21.59
N ALA A 161 0.41 -16.73 21.23
CA ALA A 161 -0.64 -17.30 22.08
C ALA A 161 -0.36 -18.79 22.38
N GLU A 162 0.12 -19.55 21.39
CA GLU A 162 0.48 -20.95 21.55
C GLU A 162 1.70 -21.14 22.45
N LYS A 163 2.78 -20.36 22.23
CA LYS A 163 4.03 -20.48 22.98
C LYS A 163 3.95 -19.98 24.41
N LEU A 164 3.27 -18.86 24.64
CA LEU A 164 3.20 -18.23 25.97
C LEU A 164 2.19 -18.91 26.89
N ARG A 165 1.39 -19.86 26.40
CA ARG A 165 0.34 -20.57 27.16
C ARG A 165 -0.52 -19.66 28.06
N SER A 166 -0.63 -18.39 27.72
CA SER A 166 -1.31 -17.39 28.53
C SER A 166 -2.36 -16.64 27.71
N ASN A 167 -3.46 -16.25 28.37
CA ASN A 167 -4.50 -15.36 27.81
C ASN A 167 -3.98 -13.92 27.65
N VAL A 168 -2.78 -13.74 27.12
CA VAL A 168 -2.17 -12.44 26.97
C VAL A 168 -2.81 -11.75 25.77
N ALA A 169 -3.48 -10.64 26.01
CA ALA A 169 -4.02 -9.80 24.95
C ALA A 169 -2.85 -9.16 24.20
N ILE A 170 -2.60 -9.60 22.97
CA ILE A 170 -1.65 -8.98 22.05
C ILE A 170 -2.42 -8.01 21.19
N GLN A 171 -2.01 -6.76 21.20
CA GLN A 171 -2.68 -5.68 20.48
C GLN A 171 -1.76 -5.10 19.40
N PRO A 172 -2.31 -4.72 18.23
CA PRO A 172 -1.57 -3.95 17.24
C PRO A 172 -1.53 -2.49 17.63
N SER A 173 -0.38 -1.84 17.48
CA SER A 173 -0.27 -0.39 17.39
C SER A 173 0.20 -0.03 15.98
N ILE A 174 -0.63 0.68 15.25
CA ILE A 174 -0.36 1.04 13.85
C ILE A 174 -0.04 2.53 13.80
N ASP A 175 1.19 2.87 13.49
CA ASP A 175 1.65 4.25 13.35
C ASP A 175 1.75 4.69 11.88
N SER A 176 1.85 3.75 10.96
CA SER A 176 1.87 4.03 9.51
C SER A 176 1.52 2.78 8.69
N HIS A 177 1.35 2.97 7.37
CA HIS A 177 1.19 1.83 6.45
C HIS A 177 2.44 0.93 6.35
N LYS A 178 3.57 1.34 6.92
CA LYS A 178 4.85 0.62 6.87
C LYS A 178 5.22 -0.05 8.19
N THR A 179 4.55 0.29 9.27
CA THR A 179 4.96 -0.11 10.61
C THR A 179 3.76 -0.54 11.44
N LEU A 180 3.88 -1.68 12.09
CA LEU A 180 2.90 -2.20 13.04
C LEU A 180 3.66 -2.73 14.24
N SER A 181 3.38 -2.23 15.44
CA SER A 181 3.95 -2.72 16.69
C SER A 181 3.04 -3.78 17.31
N VAL A 182 3.62 -4.89 17.71
CA VAL A 182 2.97 -5.95 18.48
C VAL A 182 3.16 -5.63 19.95
N MET A 183 2.08 -5.43 20.70
CA MET A 183 2.10 -4.97 22.07
C MET A 183 1.48 -6.01 23.02
N GLN A 184 2.06 -6.13 24.21
CA GLN A 184 1.55 -6.92 25.32
C GLN A 184 1.58 -6.05 26.58
N ASN A 185 0.44 -5.85 27.23
CA ASN A 185 0.34 -5.04 28.43
C ASN A 185 1.03 -3.67 28.28
N GLU A 186 0.72 -2.96 27.19
CA GLU A 186 1.31 -1.66 26.81
C GLU A 186 2.81 -1.66 26.48
N ASN A 187 3.49 -2.80 26.58
CA ASN A 187 4.88 -2.93 26.16
C ASN A 187 4.98 -3.48 24.74
N ILE A 188 5.88 -2.90 23.94
CA ILE A 188 6.19 -3.41 22.61
C ILE A 188 6.98 -4.70 22.76
N ILE A 189 6.53 -5.78 22.10
CA ILE A 189 7.26 -7.04 22.01
C ILE A 189 8.15 -7.03 20.77
N CYS A 190 7.57 -6.71 19.64
CA CYS A 190 8.29 -6.58 18.38
C CYS A 190 7.59 -5.56 17.45
N THR A 191 8.31 -5.12 16.44
CA THR A 191 7.80 -4.21 15.42
C THR A 191 7.95 -4.86 14.04
N LEU A 192 6.84 -4.93 13.30
CA LEU A 192 6.84 -5.29 11.89
C LEU A 192 7.04 -4.03 11.07
N LYS A 193 8.07 -3.98 10.23
CA LYS A 193 8.40 -2.78 9.46
C LYS A 193 8.83 -3.10 8.03
N TYR A 194 8.23 -2.39 7.06
CA TYR A 194 8.72 -2.43 5.69
C TYR A 194 9.96 -1.55 5.50
N THR A 195 11.00 -2.15 4.90
CA THR A 195 12.19 -1.46 4.42
C THR A 195 12.28 -1.67 2.92
N GLY A 196 11.77 -0.72 2.16
CA GLY A 196 11.54 -0.92 0.73
C GLY A 196 10.45 -1.97 0.48
N THR A 197 10.81 -3.05 -0.20
CA THR A 197 9.91 -4.19 -0.47
C THR A 197 10.00 -5.30 0.58
N LYS A 198 10.95 -5.23 1.51
CA LYS A 198 11.18 -6.28 2.52
C LYS A 198 10.45 -5.96 3.81
N LEU A 199 9.74 -6.93 4.34
CA LEU A 199 9.16 -6.90 5.69
C LEU A 199 10.18 -7.45 6.70
N LYS A 200 10.38 -6.71 7.79
CA LYS A 200 11.25 -7.13 8.90
C LYS A 200 10.45 -7.20 10.19
N CYS A 201 10.73 -8.21 11.00
CA CYS A 201 10.37 -8.25 12.42
C CYS A 201 11.58 -7.80 13.25
N ILE A 202 11.38 -6.82 14.12
CA ILE A 202 12.41 -6.21 14.96
C ILE A 202 11.96 -6.37 16.40
N PHE A 203 12.69 -7.17 17.17
CA PHE A 203 12.43 -7.38 18.59
C PHE A 203 13.05 -6.26 19.45
N THR A 204 12.56 -6.13 20.67
CA THR A 204 13.03 -5.10 21.62
C THR A 204 14.49 -5.26 22.06
N ASP A 205 15.04 -6.48 21.98
CA ASP A 205 16.45 -6.79 22.22
C ASP A 205 17.36 -6.46 21.03
N GLY A 206 16.80 -5.95 19.93
CA GLY A 206 17.53 -5.59 18.71
C GLY A 206 17.68 -6.72 17.69
N GLN A 207 17.20 -7.94 17.99
CA GLN A 207 17.18 -9.00 16.99
C GLN A 207 16.26 -8.63 15.82
N THR A 208 16.67 -8.97 14.61
CA THR A 208 15.89 -8.67 13.38
C THR A 208 15.81 -9.89 12.48
N PHE A 209 14.61 -10.11 11.93
CA PHE A 209 14.33 -11.20 10.99
C PHE A 209 13.64 -10.67 9.76
N ASP A 210 14.07 -11.13 8.57
CA ASP A 210 13.36 -10.89 7.33
C ASP A 210 12.16 -11.85 7.24
N ILE A 211 10.99 -11.31 6.93
CA ILE A 211 9.76 -12.07 6.75
C ILE A 211 9.39 -12.10 5.26
N ASP A 212 9.15 -13.29 4.72
CA ASP A 212 8.49 -13.44 3.42
C ASP A 212 7.00 -13.18 3.61
N ASP A 213 6.57 -11.95 3.31
CA ASP A 213 5.19 -11.50 3.47
C ASP A 213 4.23 -12.05 2.39
N THR A 214 4.77 -12.81 1.43
CA THR A 214 3.99 -13.48 0.37
C THR A 214 3.57 -14.90 0.74
N LYS A 215 4.14 -15.47 1.81
CA LYS A 215 3.87 -16.83 2.31
C LYS A 215 3.43 -16.80 3.77
N PRO A 216 2.69 -17.82 4.25
CA PRO A 216 2.47 -18.00 5.68
C PRO A 216 3.78 -18.06 6.45
N LEU A 217 3.78 -17.61 7.71
CA LEU A 217 4.95 -17.76 8.58
C LEU A 217 5.24 -19.25 8.80
N ASP A 218 6.49 -19.64 8.58
CA ASP A 218 6.92 -20.98 8.90
C ASP A 218 7.11 -21.12 10.42
N MET A 219 6.25 -21.92 11.02
CA MET A 219 6.23 -22.21 12.47
C MET A 219 7.47 -22.95 12.95
N THR A 220 8.23 -23.56 12.04
CA THR A 220 9.40 -24.39 12.38
C THR A 220 10.68 -23.60 12.52
N ASN A 221 10.77 -22.43 11.91
CA ASN A 221 11.93 -21.55 12.02
C ASN A 221 11.77 -20.63 13.24
N SER A 222 12.65 -20.80 14.19
CA SER A 222 12.75 -20.12 15.50
C SER A 222 12.76 -18.60 15.39
N ILE A 223 11.58 -17.98 15.15
CA ILE A 223 11.44 -16.52 15.21
C ILE A 223 11.20 -16.06 16.66
N ILE A 224 10.87 -16.96 17.55
CA ILE A 224 10.58 -16.66 18.98
C ILE A 224 11.20 -17.72 19.87
#